data_f54d7fe4c01b25722621ef512c697a90
#
_entry.id   f54d7fe4c01b25722621ef512c697a90
#
_cell.length_a   1.000
_cell.length_b   1.000
_cell.length_c   1.000
_cell.angle_alpha   90.00
_cell.angle_beta   90.00
_cell.angle_gamma   90.00
#
_symmetry.space_group_name_H-M   'P 1'
#
loop_
_entity.id
_entity.type
_entity.pdbx_description
1 polymer ?
#
loop_
_entity_poly.entity_id
_entity_poly.type
_entity_poly.pdbx_seq_one_letter_code
_entity_poly.pdbx_strand_id
1 'polypeptide(L)'
;MVAKELPADDEVAAYIGNLLIDFVHVDNLYRIRNYRGKRLEEVGEMLVESNPVLEASSFEREREVRKHIDDYTLFLTGMFPEYVATLPSRGLRLDSLIDYVKAGKESYRIVGAFDQFEYRHVAPLFRRLAEQFEYCVHGLNRVKSDLEALREEQYQLWKKNLFDV
;
A
#
# COMPACT_ATOMS: atom_id res chain seq x y z
N MET A 1 -0.72 -30.69 4.40
CA MET A 1 -0.09 -29.67 5.24
C MET A 1 -1.18 -28.67 5.64
N VAL A 2 -1.56 -28.70 6.92
CA VAL A 2 -2.56 -27.73 7.42
C VAL A 2 -1.91 -26.34 7.38
N ALA A 3 -2.46 -25.43 6.59
CA ALA A 3 -2.05 -24.04 6.63
C ALA A 3 -2.24 -23.57 8.08
N LYS A 4 -1.15 -23.19 8.72
CA LYS A 4 -1.20 -22.63 10.05
C LYS A 4 -1.96 -21.31 9.93
N GLU A 5 -3.23 -21.33 10.32
CA GLU A 5 -3.99 -20.08 10.41
C GLU A 5 -3.27 -19.19 11.42
N LEU A 6 -2.79 -18.04 10.96
CA LEU A 6 -2.27 -17.04 11.89
C LEU A 6 -3.43 -16.60 12.79
N PRO A 7 -3.17 -16.39 14.08
CA PRO A 7 -4.20 -15.84 14.95
C PRO A 7 -4.69 -14.51 14.37
N ALA A 8 -6.01 -14.31 14.41
CA ALA A 8 -6.62 -13.08 13.94
C ALA A 8 -5.99 -11.89 14.68
N ASP A 9 -5.42 -10.96 13.94
CA ASP A 9 -4.90 -9.71 14.46
C ASP A 9 -5.93 -8.61 14.20
N ASP A 10 -6.73 -8.30 15.22
CA ASP A 10 -7.85 -7.37 15.10
C ASP A 10 -7.38 -5.94 14.79
N GLU A 11 -6.21 -5.54 15.26
CA GLU A 11 -5.65 -4.23 14.95
C GLU A 11 -5.19 -4.14 13.49
N VAL A 12 -4.56 -5.18 12.96
CA VAL A 12 -4.18 -5.26 11.55
C VAL A 12 -5.43 -5.27 10.68
N ALA A 13 -6.44 -6.06 11.02
CA ALA A 13 -7.70 -6.10 10.28
C ALA A 13 -8.41 -4.74 10.28
N ALA A 14 -8.45 -4.06 11.43
CA ALA A 14 -9.04 -2.73 11.54
C ALA A 14 -8.27 -1.70 10.70
N TYR A 15 -6.96 -1.76 10.72
CA TYR A 15 -6.12 -0.88 9.90
C TYR A 15 -6.42 -1.05 8.41
N ILE A 16 -6.49 -2.30 7.93
CA ILE A 16 -6.77 -2.60 6.52
C ILE A 16 -8.20 -2.15 6.15
N GLY A 17 -9.18 -2.37 7.02
CA GLY A 17 -10.54 -1.87 6.81
C GLY A 17 -10.58 -0.36 6.65
N ASN A 18 -9.88 0.38 7.51
CA ASN A 18 -9.77 1.84 7.42
C ASN A 18 -9.03 2.29 6.16
N LEU A 19 -8.01 1.55 5.74
CA LEU A 19 -7.29 1.80 4.49
C LEU A 19 -8.21 1.69 3.29
N LEU A 20 -9.05 0.66 3.22
CA LEU A 20 -10.02 0.49 2.14
C LEU A 20 -11.03 1.64 2.12
N ILE A 21 -11.52 2.07 3.28
CA ILE A 21 -12.42 3.22 3.40
C ILE A 21 -11.74 4.51 2.94
N ASP A 22 -10.49 4.73 3.34
CA ASP A 22 -9.73 5.91 2.96
C ASP A 22 -9.54 5.98 1.44
N PHE A 23 -9.23 4.85 0.80
CA PHE A 23 -8.99 4.78 -0.64
C PHE A 23 -10.26 4.75 -1.50
N VAL A 24 -11.45 4.81 -0.89
CA VAL A 24 -12.70 5.12 -1.62
C VAL A 24 -12.57 6.47 -2.34
N HIS A 25 -11.86 7.42 -1.73
CA HIS A 25 -11.58 8.71 -2.35
C HIS A 25 -10.28 8.62 -3.16
N VAL A 26 -10.38 8.81 -4.47
CA VAL A 26 -9.23 8.73 -5.39
C VAL A 26 -8.09 9.68 -5.03
N ASP A 27 -8.39 10.83 -4.45
CA ASP A 27 -7.37 11.78 -4.00
C ASP A 27 -6.53 11.22 -2.85
N ASN A 28 -7.08 10.34 -2.02
CA ASN A 28 -6.34 9.66 -0.98
C ASN A 28 -5.45 8.55 -1.54
N LEU A 29 -5.91 7.86 -2.57
CA LEU A 29 -5.12 6.85 -3.27
C LEU A 29 -3.87 7.46 -3.92
N TYR A 30 -3.96 8.69 -4.40
CA TYR A 30 -2.88 9.42 -5.06
C TYR A 30 -2.49 10.68 -4.29
N ARG A 31 -2.35 10.58 -2.97
CA ARG A 31 -2.11 11.75 -2.12
C ARG A 31 -0.71 12.33 -2.19
N ILE A 32 0.29 11.55 -2.60
CA ILE A 32 1.66 12.02 -2.62
C ILE A 32 1.93 12.85 -3.88
N ARG A 33 2.49 14.05 -3.66
CA ARG A 33 2.89 14.97 -4.72
C ARG A 33 4.36 15.33 -4.54
N ASN A 34 5.06 15.54 -5.65
CA ASN A 34 6.43 16.04 -5.60
C ASN A 34 6.45 17.55 -5.33
N TYR A 35 7.65 18.13 -5.21
CA TYR A 35 7.82 19.56 -4.94
C TYR A 35 7.22 20.48 -6.03
N ARG A 36 6.97 19.96 -7.23
CA ARG A 36 6.30 20.67 -8.33
C ARG A 36 4.78 20.54 -8.29
N GLY A 37 4.23 19.84 -7.29
CA GLY A 37 2.81 19.60 -7.17
C GLY A 37 2.28 18.49 -8.07
N LYS A 38 3.16 17.77 -8.81
CA LYS A 38 2.76 16.63 -9.63
C LYS A 38 2.37 15.45 -8.75
N ARG A 39 1.21 14.88 -9.02
CA ARG A 39 0.74 13.66 -8.37
C ARG A 39 1.64 12.47 -8.75
N LEU A 40 2.12 11.72 -7.76
CA LEU A 40 2.94 10.54 -7.97
C LEU A 40 2.05 9.29 -8.02
N GLU A 41 2.14 8.56 -9.11
CA GLU A 41 1.38 7.32 -9.32
C GLU A 41 2.28 6.10 -9.37
N GLU A 42 3.58 6.30 -9.57
CA GLU A 42 4.57 5.24 -9.70
C GLU A 42 5.34 5.04 -8.39
N VAL A 43 5.45 3.79 -7.95
CA VAL A 43 6.19 3.44 -6.71
C VAL A 43 7.65 3.88 -6.79
N GLY A 44 8.27 3.77 -7.97
CA GLY A 44 9.65 4.24 -8.16
C GLY A 44 9.83 5.73 -7.86
N GLU A 45 8.90 6.57 -8.33
CA GLU A 45 8.92 8.02 -8.04
C GLU A 45 8.67 8.28 -6.54
N MET A 46 7.77 7.54 -5.91
CA MET A 46 7.51 7.66 -4.47
C MET A 46 8.73 7.26 -3.64
N LEU A 47 9.45 6.23 -4.05
CA LEU A 47 10.69 5.81 -3.37
C LEU A 47 11.76 6.92 -3.41
N VAL A 48 11.90 7.60 -4.54
CA VAL A 48 12.81 8.76 -4.66
C VAL A 48 12.35 9.88 -3.72
N GLU A 49 11.06 10.20 -3.72
CA GLU A 49 10.49 11.24 -2.86
C GLU A 49 10.66 10.93 -1.36
N SER A 50 10.65 9.66 -0.99
CA SER A 50 10.82 9.23 0.40
C SER A 50 12.26 9.29 0.90
N ASN A 51 13.24 9.39 0.01
CA ASN A 51 14.64 9.27 0.38
C ASN A 51 15.20 10.58 0.94
N PRO A 52 15.65 10.62 2.23
CA PRO A 52 16.19 11.86 2.83
C PRO A 52 17.44 12.41 2.14
N VAL A 53 18.19 11.56 1.45
CA VAL A 53 19.39 11.97 0.71
C VAL A 53 19.04 12.61 -0.64
N LEU A 54 17.88 12.23 -1.21
CA LEU A 54 17.46 12.68 -2.55
C LEU A 54 16.45 13.84 -2.45
N GLU A 55 15.23 13.56 -2.05
CA GLU A 55 14.11 14.51 -2.15
C GLU A 55 13.39 14.78 -0.83
N ALA A 56 13.40 13.84 0.13
CA ALA A 56 12.68 14.03 1.38
C ALA A 56 13.30 15.17 2.20
N SER A 57 12.51 16.20 2.50
CA SER A 57 12.95 17.40 3.23
C SER A 57 13.11 17.16 4.73
N SER A 58 12.56 16.06 5.26
CA SER A 58 12.57 15.75 6.69
C SER A 58 12.29 14.27 6.94
N PHE A 59 12.53 13.81 8.18
CA PHE A 59 12.15 12.47 8.61
C PHE A 59 10.63 12.27 8.61
N GLU A 60 9.86 13.30 8.93
CA GLU A 60 8.40 13.26 8.84
C GLU A 60 7.94 13.03 7.40
N ARG A 61 8.59 13.68 6.43
CA ARG A 61 8.29 13.48 5.02
C ARG A 61 8.63 12.05 4.57
N GLU A 62 9.79 11.54 4.98
CA GLU A 62 10.15 10.13 4.73
C GLU A 62 9.07 9.20 5.25
N ARG A 63 8.67 9.37 6.51
CA ARG A 63 7.64 8.53 7.12
C ARG A 63 6.30 8.64 6.39
N GLU A 64 5.87 9.85 6.08
CA GLU A 64 4.61 10.09 5.34
C GLU A 64 4.59 9.37 3.99
N VAL A 65 5.64 9.53 3.21
CA VAL A 65 5.73 8.91 1.88
C VAL A 65 5.86 7.39 2.00
N ARG A 66 6.66 6.89 2.92
CA ARG A 66 6.80 5.43 3.16
C ARG A 66 5.49 4.81 3.61
N LYS A 67 4.74 5.49 4.48
CA LYS A 67 3.41 5.03 4.89
C LYS A 67 2.45 4.95 3.70
N HIS A 68 2.54 5.88 2.78
CA HIS A 68 1.73 5.81 1.56
C HIS A 68 2.19 4.71 0.61
N ILE A 69 3.50 4.51 0.43
CA ILE A 69 4.03 3.41 -0.41
C ILE A 69 3.52 2.07 0.09
N ASP A 70 3.58 1.83 1.40
CA ASP A 70 3.14 0.57 1.97
C ASP A 70 1.63 0.35 1.81
N ASP A 71 0.82 1.36 2.11
CA ASP A 71 -0.64 1.30 1.96
C ASP A 71 -1.04 1.12 0.48
N TYR A 72 -0.39 1.86 -0.42
CA TYR A 72 -0.63 1.83 -1.85
C TYR A 72 -0.28 0.46 -2.45
N THR A 73 0.90 -0.07 -2.12
CA THR A 73 1.35 -1.38 -2.62
C THR A 73 0.51 -2.52 -2.05
N LEU A 74 0.13 -2.45 -0.78
CA LEU A 74 -0.76 -3.43 -0.17
C LEU A 74 -2.13 -3.43 -0.86
N PHE A 75 -2.70 -2.26 -1.06
CA PHE A 75 -3.99 -2.11 -1.75
C PHE A 75 -3.94 -2.69 -3.16
N LEU A 76 -2.94 -2.31 -3.95
CA LEU A 76 -2.84 -2.78 -5.33
C LEU A 76 -2.55 -4.28 -5.43
N THR A 77 -1.61 -4.80 -4.66
CA THR A 77 -1.28 -6.24 -4.70
C THR A 77 -2.41 -7.10 -4.15
N GLY A 78 -3.18 -6.58 -3.20
CA GLY A 78 -4.31 -7.29 -2.61
C GLY A 78 -5.57 -7.25 -3.46
N MET A 79 -5.93 -6.07 -3.95
CA MET A 79 -7.19 -5.84 -4.66
C MET A 79 -7.08 -5.90 -6.18
N PHE A 80 -5.93 -5.50 -6.73
CA PHE A 80 -5.73 -5.37 -8.18
C PHE A 80 -4.40 -5.94 -8.66
N PRO A 81 -4.07 -7.22 -8.34
CA PRO A 81 -2.80 -7.81 -8.79
C PRO A 81 -2.69 -7.86 -10.32
N GLU A 82 -3.80 -7.95 -11.04
CA GLU A 82 -3.83 -7.89 -12.50
C GLU A 82 -3.39 -6.53 -13.04
N TYR A 83 -3.71 -5.45 -12.34
CA TYR A 83 -3.22 -4.11 -12.68
C TYR A 83 -1.69 -4.03 -12.51
N VAL A 84 -1.17 -4.50 -11.38
CA VAL A 84 0.28 -4.54 -11.13
C VAL A 84 1.01 -5.33 -12.21
N ALA A 85 0.43 -6.45 -12.64
CA ALA A 85 1.00 -7.28 -13.70
C ALA A 85 1.06 -6.59 -15.08
N THR A 86 0.26 -5.54 -15.32
CA THR A 86 0.30 -4.77 -16.58
C THR A 86 1.37 -3.69 -16.60
N LEU A 87 1.92 -3.30 -15.46
CA LEU A 87 2.82 -2.15 -15.34
C LEU A 87 4.13 -2.30 -16.14
N PRO A 88 4.79 -3.47 -16.21
CA PRO A 88 5.99 -3.63 -17.03
C PRO A 88 5.78 -3.28 -18.50
N SER A 89 4.60 -3.56 -19.05
CA SER A 89 4.27 -3.23 -20.44
C SER A 89 4.14 -1.72 -20.69
N ARG A 90 4.08 -0.91 -19.64
CA ARG A 90 4.05 0.56 -19.67
C ARG A 90 5.42 1.19 -19.52
N GLY A 91 6.49 0.39 -19.49
CA GLY A 91 7.88 0.86 -19.41
C GLY A 91 8.37 1.24 -18.01
N LEU A 92 7.67 0.85 -16.97
CA LEU A 92 8.03 1.12 -15.58
C LEU A 92 8.98 0.04 -15.04
N ARG A 93 9.94 0.40 -14.17
CA ARG A 93 11.02 -0.51 -13.75
C ARG A 93 10.76 -1.34 -12.50
N LEU A 94 9.90 -0.89 -11.59
CA LEU A 94 9.56 -1.60 -10.35
C LEU A 94 8.20 -2.32 -10.44
N ASP A 95 7.82 -2.75 -11.61
CA ASP A 95 6.44 -3.03 -11.93
C ASP A 95 6.15 -4.52 -12.03
N SER A 96 6.71 -5.27 -11.11
CA SER A 96 6.31 -6.64 -10.84
C SER A 96 5.59 -6.74 -9.48
N LEU A 97 4.71 -7.73 -9.34
CA LEU A 97 4.05 -8.00 -8.08
C LEU A 97 5.05 -8.25 -6.94
N ILE A 98 6.18 -8.88 -7.25
CA ILE A 98 7.25 -9.18 -6.29
C ILE A 98 7.89 -7.89 -5.78
N ASP A 99 8.18 -6.96 -6.67
CA ASP A 99 8.80 -5.67 -6.31
C ASP A 99 7.86 -4.81 -5.47
N TYR A 100 6.57 -4.83 -5.76
CA TYR A 100 5.55 -4.14 -4.96
C TYR A 100 5.44 -4.71 -3.55
N VAL A 101 5.41 -6.03 -3.40
CA VAL A 101 5.41 -6.68 -2.09
C VAL A 101 6.66 -6.31 -1.30
N LYS A 102 7.83 -6.38 -1.94
CA LYS A 102 9.11 -6.03 -1.31
C LYS A 102 9.13 -4.55 -0.87
N ALA A 103 8.73 -3.65 -1.74
CA ALA A 103 8.67 -2.21 -1.44
C ALA A 103 7.70 -1.92 -0.29
N GLY A 104 6.54 -2.57 -0.27
CA GLY A 104 5.54 -2.42 0.78
C GLY A 104 6.02 -2.91 2.13
N LYS A 105 6.58 -4.11 2.18
CA LYS A 105 7.15 -4.69 3.41
C LYS A 105 8.27 -3.80 3.98
N GLU A 106 9.20 -3.38 3.15
CA GLU A 106 10.30 -2.52 3.55
C GLU A 106 9.78 -1.18 4.07
N SER A 107 8.79 -0.60 3.41
CA SER A 107 8.19 0.67 3.82
C SER A 107 7.47 0.55 5.17
N TYR A 108 6.72 -0.53 5.42
CA TYR A 108 6.14 -0.77 6.74
C TYR A 108 7.21 -0.94 7.83
N ARG A 109 8.34 -1.60 7.53
CA ARG A 109 9.47 -1.70 8.47
C ARG A 109 10.05 -0.33 8.81
N ILE A 110 10.21 0.52 7.81
CA ILE A 110 10.72 1.89 8.00
C ILE A 110 9.74 2.69 8.86
N VAL A 111 8.45 2.67 8.54
CA VAL A 111 7.42 3.36 9.34
C VAL A 111 7.41 2.81 10.78
N GLY A 112 7.52 1.50 10.95
CA GLY A 112 7.59 0.86 12.27
C GLY A 112 8.86 1.17 13.06
N ALA A 113 9.90 1.66 12.41
CA ALA A 113 11.13 2.13 13.05
C ALA A 113 11.01 3.54 13.62
N PHE A 114 10.03 4.32 13.19
CA PHE A 114 9.68 5.61 13.78
C PHE A 114 8.86 5.38 15.04
N ASP A 115 9.52 5.18 16.17
CA ASP A 115 8.90 4.80 17.45
C ASP A 115 9.06 5.84 18.55
N GLN A 116 9.34 7.10 18.19
CA GLN A 116 9.50 8.21 19.11
C GLN A 116 8.25 9.12 19.11
N PHE A 117 8.03 9.79 20.21
CA PHE A 117 6.96 10.79 20.39
C PHE A 117 5.57 10.21 20.03
N GLU A 118 4.81 10.91 19.21
CA GLU A 118 3.46 10.50 18.79
C GLU A 118 3.40 9.19 18.02
N TYR A 119 4.51 8.77 17.41
CA TYR A 119 4.58 7.53 16.63
C TYR A 119 4.77 6.26 17.48
N ARG A 120 5.13 6.45 18.75
CA ARG A 120 5.45 5.34 19.66
C ARG A 120 4.33 4.31 19.79
N HIS A 121 3.09 4.77 19.82
CA HIS A 121 1.92 3.88 20.00
C HIS A 121 1.55 3.09 18.75
N VAL A 122 1.85 3.63 17.56
CA VAL A 122 1.48 2.99 16.29
C VAL A 122 2.62 2.17 15.67
N ALA A 123 3.85 2.41 16.05
CA ALA A 123 5.02 1.72 15.49
C ALA A 123 4.91 0.19 15.57
N PRO A 124 4.45 -0.43 16.69
CA PRO A 124 4.29 -1.88 16.74
C PRO A 124 3.32 -2.44 15.73
N LEU A 125 2.23 -1.72 15.43
CA LEU A 125 1.27 -2.11 14.41
C LEU A 125 1.93 -2.17 13.02
N PHE A 126 2.73 -1.18 12.67
CA PHE A 126 3.43 -1.15 11.38
C PHE A 126 4.46 -2.27 11.25
N ARG A 127 5.13 -2.64 12.33
CA ARG A 127 6.03 -3.81 12.34
C ARG A 127 5.26 -5.10 12.05
N ARG A 128 4.08 -5.28 12.65
CA ARG A 128 3.23 -6.45 12.37
C ARG A 128 2.70 -6.45 10.93
N LEU A 129 2.33 -5.29 10.39
CA LEU A 129 1.93 -5.16 8.98
C LEU A 129 3.07 -5.58 8.05
N ALA A 130 4.31 -5.21 8.36
CA ALA A 130 5.47 -5.66 7.59
C ALA A 130 5.63 -7.19 7.63
N GLU A 131 5.52 -7.79 8.81
CA GLU A 131 5.66 -9.24 9.00
C GLU A 131 4.52 -10.02 8.34
N GLN A 132 3.32 -9.48 8.36
CA GLN A 132 2.09 -10.12 7.87
C GLN A 132 1.69 -9.64 6.47
N PHE A 133 2.56 -8.96 5.74
CA PHE A 133 2.20 -8.30 4.48
C PHE A 133 1.57 -9.28 3.46
N GLU A 134 2.24 -10.40 3.18
CA GLU A 134 1.73 -11.40 2.23
C GLU A 134 0.42 -12.02 2.70
N TYR A 135 0.25 -12.14 3.99
CA TYR A 135 -0.98 -12.61 4.60
C TYR A 135 -2.13 -11.63 4.37
N CYS A 136 -1.85 -10.34 4.53
CA CYS A 136 -2.80 -9.28 4.25
C CYS A 136 -3.16 -9.25 2.77
N VAL A 137 -2.19 -9.41 1.88
CA VAL A 137 -2.44 -9.53 0.43
C VAL A 137 -3.39 -10.68 0.14
N HIS A 138 -3.15 -11.86 0.73
CA HIS A 138 -4.01 -13.02 0.55
C HIS A 138 -5.44 -12.76 1.06
N GLY A 139 -5.58 -12.14 2.21
CA GLY A 139 -6.88 -11.75 2.77
C GLY A 139 -7.63 -10.78 1.86
N LEU A 140 -6.93 -9.78 1.33
CA LEU A 140 -7.52 -8.83 0.38
C LEU A 140 -7.90 -9.49 -0.95
N ASN A 141 -7.15 -10.47 -1.42
CA ASN A 141 -7.52 -11.25 -2.61
C ASN A 141 -8.85 -11.98 -2.41
N ARG A 142 -9.14 -12.47 -1.20
CA ARG A 142 -10.43 -13.07 -0.87
C ARG A 142 -11.55 -12.04 -0.83
N VAL A 143 -11.31 -10.89 -0.22
CA VAL A 143 -12.26 -9.76 -0.23
C VAL A 143 -12.57 -9.34 -1.66
N LYS A 144 -11.56 -9.21 -2.51
CA LYS A 144 -11.72 -8.93 -3.95
C LYS A 144 -12.67 -9.92 -4.61
N SER A 145 -12.46 -11.22 -4.40
CA SER A 145 -13.30 -12.27 -5.00
C SER A 145 -14.75 -12.12 -4.57
N ASP A 146 -15.00 -11.82 -3.30
CA ASP A 146 -16.34 -11.59 -2.77
C ASP A 146 -16.99 -10.36 -3.39
N LEU A 147 -16.26 -9.25 -3.52
CA LEU A 147 -16.75 -8.03 -4.13
C LEU A 147 -17.07 -8.21 -5.63
N GLU A 148 -16.25 -8.95 -6.35
CA GLU A 148 -16.52 -9.30 -7.76
C GLU A 148 -17.79 -10.14 -7.89
N ALA A 149 -17.95 -11.16 -7.03
CA ALA A 149 -19.11 -12.03 -7.04
C ALA A 149 -20.40 -11.28 -6.75
N LEU A 150 -20.35 -10.28 -5.85
CA LEU A 150 -21.49 -9.42 -5.49
C LEU A 150 -21.70 -8.28 -6.47
N ARG A 151 -20.80 -8.08 -7.44
CA ARG A 151 -20.79 -6.94 -8.37
C ARG A 151 -20.84 -5.60 -7.64
N GLU A 152 -20.06 -5.48 -6.57
CA GLU A 152 -20.04 -4.31 -5.71
C GLU A 152 -19.64 -3.05 -6.48
N GLU A 153 -20.43 -1.98 -6.35
CA GLU A 153 -20.22 -0.73 -7.10
C GLU A 153 -18.86 -0.09 -6.81
N GLN A 154 -18.45 -0.06 -5.53
CA GLN A 154 -17.18 0.54 -5.15
C GLN A 154 -15.99 -0.18 -5.79
N TYR A 155 -16.05 -1.51 -5.87
CA TYR A 155 -15.02 -2.30 -6.55
C TYR A 155 -14.95 -1.92 -8.03
N GLN A 156 -16.10 -1.77 -8.70
CA GLN A 156 -16.14 -1.37 -10.10
C GLN A 156 -15.57 0.05 -10.31
N LEU A 157 -15.82 0.98 -9.39
CA LEU A 157 -15.25 2.33 -9.43
C LEU A 157 -13.73 2.32 -9.29
N TRP A 158 -13.17 1.57 -8.37
CA TRP A 158 -11.71 1.41 -8.24
C TRP A 158 -11.11 0.86 -9.52
N LYS A 159 -11.70 -0.20 -10.06
CA LYS A 159 -11.25 -0.83 -11.30
C LYS A 159 -11.26 0.16 -12.47
N LYS A 160 -12.33 0.92 -12.60
CA LYS A 160 -12.44 1.96 -13.62
C LYS A 160 -11.34 3.02 -13.46
N ASN A 161 -11.15 3.54 -12.27
CA ASN A 161 -10.14 4.56 -11.99
C ASN A 161 -8.71 4.09 -12.29
N LEU A 162 -8.42 2.82 -12.10
CA LEU A 162 -7.10 2.25 -12.37
C LEU A 162 -6.87 1.92 -13.85
N PHE A 163 -7.88 1.37 -14.53
CA PHE A 163 -7.70 0.83 -15.89
C PHE A 163 -8.10 1.80 -17.01
N ASP A 164 -8.97 2.76 -16.76
CA ASP A 164 -9.46 3.71 -17.78
C ASP A 164 -8.60 4.99 -17.88
N VAL A 165 -7.39 4.94 -17.40
CA VAL A 165 -6.48 6.10 -17.47
C VAL A 165 -5.69 6.09 -18.77
#